data_f9b9d90d0b5fbad6d51534a90727f5b0
#
_entry.id   f9b9d90d0b5fbad6d51534a90727f5b0
#
_cell.length_a   1.000
_cell.length_b   1.000
_cell.length_c   1.000
_cell.angle_alpha   90.00
_cell.angle_beta   90.00
_cell.angle_gamma   90.00
#
_symmetry.space_group_name_H-M   'P 1'
#
loop_
_entity.id
_entity.type
_entity.pdbx_description
1 polymer ?
#
loop_
_entity_poly.entity_id
_entity_poly.type
_entity_poly.pdbx_seq_one_letter_code
_entity_poly.pdbx_strand_id
1 'polypeptide(L)'
;MTIRTLLDAGADNAVALTAPDRPAMTYAALRQHVDSIGRQLAGSGLGPSDRVAIVMPNGPEMASAFMAVAAYMSAAPLNPAYKESEYAFYLEDLAPKLVIVEAGSENPVRAAASALSIPVVEAVVGDNDPAGAFRLFEAEADATPAGADNEALVLHTSGTTSRPKVVPLIQRNIMASARNIATSLELTDSDHCLNIMPLFHIHGLIAVLATSMSKGASVCCTGGFNALKFLDQARDEKISWYSGVPTMHQAILLRAKRQADAAKGLGLRLIRSSSASLPPAVFEELNDVFKCPVIEAYGMTEAAHQMTSNPLGDGKQKAGFVGIATSPEVCIMDQESIRLNGDAEGEVCIRGENVTPG
;
A
#
# COMPACT_ATOMS: atom_id res chain seq x y z
N MET A 1 -9.15 13.12 -10.23
CA MET A 1 -7.81 12.50 -10.13
C MET A 1 -8.00 11.01 -9.87
N THR A 2 -7.25 10.15 -10.51
CA THR A 2 -7.36 8.69 -10.44
C THR A 2 -5.97 8.07 -10.28
N ILE A 3 -5.89 6.76 -9.99
CA ILE A 3 -4.59 6.06 -9.91
C ILE A 3 -3.80 6.17 -11.21
N ARG A 4 -4.47 6.14 -12.38
CA ARG A 4 -3.75 6.36 -13.64
C ARG A 4 -3.10 7.75 -13.70
N THR A 5 -3.84 8.81 -13.34
CA THR A 5 -3.32 10.18 -13.37
C THR A 5 -2.36 10.50 -12.21
N LEU A 6 -2.36 9.70 -11.15
CA LEU A 6 -1.39 9.83 -10.05
C LEU A 6 0.04 9.62 -10.55
N LEU A 7 0.24 8.72 -11.51
CA LEU A 7 1.56 8.44 -12.08
C LEU A 7 2.14 9.62 -12.90
N ASP A 8 1.32 10.61 -13.23
CA ASP A 8 1.79 11.81 -13.95
C ASP A 8 2.56 12.79 -13.05
N ALA A 9 2.59 12.52 -11.73
CA ALA A 9 3.38 13.33 -10.77
C ALA A 9 4.90 13.15 -10.96
N GLY A 10 5.36 12.00 -11.43
CA GLY A 10 6.78 11.75 -11.66
C GLY A 10 7.24 12.13 -13.07
N ALA A 11 8.43 12.74 -13.17
CA ALA A 11 9.05 13.03 -14.46
C ALA A 11 9.37 11.72 -15.22
N ASP A 12 9.37 11.75 -16.54
CA ASP A 12 9.54 10.57 -17.40
C ASP A 12 10.76 9.71 -17.04
N ASN A 13 11.88 10.35 -16.80
CA ASN A 13 13.17 9.70 -16.49
C ASN A 13 13.41 9.49 -14.98
N ALA A 14 12.52 9.95 -14.12
CA ALA A 14 12.63 9.71 -12.69
C ALA A 14 12.33 8.22 -12.38
N VAL A 15 13.04 7.69 -11.39
CA VAL A 15 12.82 6.32 -10.91
C VAL A 15 11.47 6.26 -10.18
N ALA A 16 10.66 5.26 -10.50
CA ALA A 16 9.37 4.99 -9.84
C ALA A 16 9.47 3.77 -8.91
N LEU A 17 9.96 2.65 -9.42
CA LEU A 17 10.10 1.39 -8.68
C LEU A 17 11.56 0.91 -8.71
N THR A 18 12.03 0.42 -7.56
CA THR A 18 13.25 -0.38 -7.45
C THR A 18 12.97 -1.68 -6.71
N ALA A 19 13.87 -2.62 -6.85
CA ALA A 19 13.93 -3.84 -6.05
C ALA A 19 15.39 -4.30 -5.97
N PRO A 20 15.82 -4.96 -4.90
CA PRO A 20 17.18 -5.48 -4.79
C PRO A 20 17.54 -6.35 -6.01
N ASP A 21 18.74 -6.13 -6.53
CA ASP A 21 19.31 -6.91 -7.65
C ASP A 21 18.53 -6.83 -8.97
N ARG A 22 17.69 -5.81 -9.17
CA ARG A 22 16.88 -5.61 -10.38
C ARG A 22 17.13 -4.21 -10.98
N PRO A 23 17.10 -4.07 -12.32
CA PRO A 23 17.07 -2.74 -12.94
C PRO A 23 15.86 -1.93 -12.47
N ALA A 24 16.08 -0.63 -12.21
CA ALA A 24 15.00 0.27 -11.81
C ALA A 24 14.01 0.51 -12.94
N MET A 25 12.73 0.72 -12.60
CA MET A 25 11.68 1.15 -13.51
C MET A 25 11.49 2.66 -13.41
N THR A 26 11.52 3.37 -14.53
CA THR A 26 11.20 4.81 -14.57
C THR A 26 9.69 5.06 -14.58
N TYR A 27 9.27 6.30 -14.30
CA TYR A 27 7.86 6.69 -14.40
C TYR A 27 7.31 6.55 -15.83
N ALA A 28 8.09 6.87 -16.86
CA ALA A 28 7.67 6.64 -18.24
C ALA A 28 7.42 5.15 -18.52
N ALA A 29 8.34 4.27 -18.09
CA ALA A 29 8.18 2.82 -18.24
C ALA A 29 7.00 2.29 -17.44
N LEU A 30 6.79 2.77 -16.19
CA LEU A 30 5.67 2.37 -15.36
C LEU A 30 4.32 2.78 -15.98
N ARG A 31 4.20 3.99 -16.51
CA ARG A 31 2.98 4.42 -17.22
C ARG A 31 2.69 3.54 -18.43
N GLN A 32 3.70 3.27 -19.26
CA GLN A 32 3.56 2.38 -20.41
C GLN A 32 3.16 0.97 -19.99
N HIS A 33 3.76 0.45 -18.92
CA HIS A 33 3.43 -0.86 -18.37
C HIS A 33 1.99 -0.92 -17.86
N VAL A 34 1.57 0.06 -17.05
CA VAL A 34 0.19 0.17 -16.52
C VAL A 34 -0.82 0.23 -17.66
N ASP A 35 -0.54 1.03 -18.69
CA ASP A 35 -1.43 1.15 -19.85
C ASP A 35 -1.47 -0.15 -20.68
N SER A 36 -0.33 -0.84 -20.84
CA SER A 36 -0.28 -2.14 -21.54
C SER A 36 -1.07 -3.21 -20.81
N ILE A 37 -0.89 -3.35 -19.48
CA ILE A 37 -1.66 -4.30 -18.68
C ILE A 37 -3.16 -3.97 -18.73
N GLY A 38 -3.53 -2.69 -18.67
CA GLY A 38 -4.93 -2.25 -18.85
C GLY A 38 -5.51 -2.72 -20.18
N ARG A 39 -4.77 -2.57 -21.30
CA ARG A 39 -5.19 -3.07 -22.62
C ARG A 39 -5.26 -4.59 -22.70
N GLN A 40 -4.33 -5.31 -22.06
CA GLN A 40 -4.35 -6.78 -22.00
C GLN A 40 -5.58 -7.28 -21.25
N LEU A 41 -5.93 -6.66 -20.13
CA LEU A 41 -7.13 -6.99 -19.36
C LEU A 41 -8.41 -6.63 -20.14
N ALA A 42 -8.45 -5.49 -20.83
CA ALA A 42 -9.56 -5.14 -21.71
C ALA A 42 -9.70 -6.12 -22.88
N GLY A 43 -8.60 -6.62 -23.44
CA GLY A 43 -8.57 -7.67 -24.47
C GLY A 43 -9.21 -8.99 -24.01
N SER A 44 -9.23 -9.26 -22.70
CA SER A 44 -9.97 -10.39 -22.11
C SER A 44 -11.44 -10.08 -21.80
N GLY A 45 -11.94 -8.91 -22.19
CA GLY A 45 -13.34 -8.50 -22.03
C GLY A 45 -13.66 -7.80 -20.71
N LEU A 46 -12.64 -7.40 -19.93
CA LEU A 46 -12.82 -6.73 -18.64
C LEU A 46 -12.92 -5.20 -18.80
N GLY A 47 -13.65 -4.56 -17.90
CA GLY A 47 -13.88 -3.13 -17.87
C GLY A 47 -13.83 -2.51 -16.47
N PRO A 48 -14.06 -1.17 -16.36
CA PRO A 48 -13.85 -0.42 -15.11
C PRO A 48 -14.72 -0.84 -13.92
N SER A 49 -15.76 -1.63 -14.13
CA SER A 49 -16.64 -2.16 -13.07
C SER A 49 -16.28 -3.57 -12.63
N ASP A 50 -15.31 -4.21 -13.28
CA ASP A 50 -14.94 -5.59 -12.98
C ASP A 50 -13.85 -5.64 -11.91
N ARG A 51 -13.97 -6.61 -11.01
CA ARG A 51 -12.95 -6.91 -10.00
C ARG A 51 -11.96 -7.92 -10.52
N VAL A 52 -10.68 -7.68 -10.25
CA VAL A 52 -9.58 -8.60 -10.56
C VAL A 52 -8.85 -8.94 -9.28
N ALA A 53 -8.85 -10.21 -8.89
CA ALA A 53 -8.09 -10.68 -7.75
C ALA A 53 -6.60 -10.76 -8.11
N ILE A 54 -5.73 -10.34 -7.19
CA ILE A 54 -4.27 -10.39 -7.37
C ILE A 54 -3.68 -11.24 -6.24
N VAL A 55 -3.07 -12.36 -6.60
CA VAL A 55 -2.47 -13.31 -5.65
C VAL A 55 -1.02 -13.53 -6.06
N MET A 56 -0.18 -12.59 -5.69
CA MET A 56 1.24 -12.59 -6.02
C MET A 56 2.10 -12.40 -4.76
N PRO A 57 3.33 -12.90 -4.74
CA PRO A 57 4.29 -12.57 -3.68
C PRO A 57 4.47 -11.06 -3.54
N ASN A 58 4.86 -10.63 -2.35
CA ASN A 58 5.25 -9.23 -2.16
C ASN A 58 6.46 -8.91 -3.05
N GLY A 59 6.46 -7.75 -3.68
CA GLY A 59 7.52 -7.38 -4.62
C GLY A 59 7.09 -6.30 -5.60
N PRO A 60 7.97 -5.91 -6.51
CA PRO A 60 7.69 -4.84 -7.47
C PRO A 60 6.59 -5.21 -8.48
N GLU A 61 6.46 -6.49 -8.85
CA GLU A 61 5.39 -6.97 -9.73
C GLU A 61 4.02 -6.86 -9.07
N MET A 62 3.93 -7.17 -7.77
CA MET A 62 2.69 -6.98 -7.02
C MET A 62 2.32 -5.49 -6.92
N ALA A 63 3.32 -4.61 -6.75
CA ALA A 63 3.11 -3.16 -6.71
C ALA A 63 2.56 -2.63 -8.04
N SER A 64 3.20 -2.99 -9.16
CA SER A 64 2.77 -2.55 -10.48
C SER A 64 1.46 -3.22 -10.93
N ALA A 65 1.21 -4.49 -10.56
CA ALA A 65 -0.07 -5.16 -10.80
C ALA A 65 -1.23 -4.43 -10.11
N PHE A 66 -1.05 -4.05 -8.83
CA PHE A 66 -2.03 -3.22 -8.14
C PHE A 66 -2.29 -1.91 -8.88
N MET A 67 -1.22 -1.18 -9.25
CA MET A 67 -1.36 0.11 -9.96
C MET A 67 -2.06 -0.07 -11.31
N ALA A 68 -1.71 -1.11 -12.07
CA ALA A 68 -2.29 -1.37 -13.39
C ALA A 68 -3.77 -1.77 -13.31
N VAL A 69 -4.09 -2.73 -12.44
CA VAL A 69 -5.49 -3.15 -12.25
C VAL A 69 -6.34 -2.00 -11.73
N ALA A 70 -5.88 -1.32 -10.66
CA ALA A 70 -6.63 -0.23 -10.06
C ALA A 70 -6.77 1.01 -10.94
N ALA A 71 -5.90 1.19 -11.96
CA ALA A 71 -6.01 2.27 -12.93
C ALA A 71 -7.17 2.06 -13.94
N TYR A 72 -7.55 0.83 -14.21
CA TYR A 72 -8.53 0.47 -15.24
C TYR A 72 -9.74 -0.31 -14.71
N MET A 73 -9.61 -0.99 -13.59
CA MET A 73 -10.60 -1.90 -12.98
C MET A 73 -10.56 -1.77 -11.47
N SER A 74 -11.21 -2.69 -10.75
CA SER A 74 -11.12 -2.79 -9.30
C SER A 74 -10.12 -3.88 -8.89
N ALA A 75 -9.07 -3.50 -8.17
CA ALA A 75 -8.08 -4.44 -7.63
C ALA A 75 -8.59 -5.10 -6.34
N ALA A 76 -8.48 -6.42 -6.27
CA ALA A 76 -8.78 -7.22 -5.09
C ALA A 76 -7.54 -8.03 -4.68
N PRO A 77 -6.52 -7.40 -4.06
CA PRO A 77 -5.32 -8.09 -3.63
C PRO A 77 -5.60 -9.00 -2.44
N LEU A 78 -5.16 -10.26 -2.55
CA LEU A 78 -5.34 -11.28 -1.52
C LEU A 78 -3.98 -11.76 -0.98
N ASN A 79 -3.95 -12.18 0.27
CA ASN A 79 -2.75 -12.73 0.89
C ASN A 79 -2.30 -14.02 0.18
N PRO A 80 -1.10 -14.09 -0.40
CA PRO A 80 -0.62 -15.27 -1.12
C PRO A 80 -0.39 -16.50 -0.21
N ALA A 81 -0.45 -16.33 1.11
CA ALA A 81 -0.30 -17.41 2.08
C ALA A 81 -1.64 -18.03 2.54
N TYR A 82 -2.76 -17.63 1.95
CA TYR A 82 -4.05 -18.24 2.28
C TYR A 82 -4.14 -19.70 1.85
N LYS A 83 -4.94 -20.47 2.60
CA LYS A 83 -5.31 -21.85 2.23
C LYS A 83 -6.44 -21.83 1.20
N GLU A 84 -6.64 -22.95 0.52
CA GLU A 84 -7.70 -23.10 -0.48
C GLU A 84 -9.10 -22.70 0.05
N SER A 85 -9.45 -23.13 1.27
CA SER A 85 -10.74 -22.79 1.88
C SER A 85 -10.92 -21.29 2.17
N GLU A 86 -9.83 -20.58 2.48
CA GLU A 86 -9.85 -19.13 2.65
C GLU A 86 -10.01 -18.43 1.30
N TYR A 87 -9.29 -18.89 0.26
CA TYR A 87 -9.48 -18.40 -1.09
C TYR A 87 -10.89 -18.62 -1.61
N ALA A 88 -11.48 -19.82 -1.39
CA ALA A 88 -12.84 -20.10 -1.79
C ALA A 88 -13.82 -19.08 -1.19
N PHE A 89 -13.69 -18.80 0.12
CA PHE A 89 -14.49 -17.77 0.80
C PHE A 89 -14.31 -16.39 0.21
N TYR A 90 -13.05 -15.92 0.04
CA TYR A 90 -12.79 -14.58 -0.46
C TYR A 90 -13.17 -14.41 -1.93
N LEU A 91 -12.93 -15.40 -2.78
CA LEU A 91 -13.31 -15.36 -4.20
C LEU A 91 -14.83 -15.37 -4.39
N GLU A 92 -15.55 -16.14 -3.57
CA GLU A 92 -17.02 -16.12 -3.59
C GLU A 92 -17.58 -14.75 -3.19
N ASP A 93 -17.05 -14.14 -2.12
CA ASP A 93 -17.51 -12.86 -1.58
C ASP A 93 -17.13 -11.66 -2.48
N LEU A 94 -15.95 -11.69 -3.10
CA LEU A 94 -15.47 -10.64 -4.01
C LEU A 94 -16.02 -10.77 -5.42
N ALA A 95 -16.38 -11.99 -5.85
CA ALA A 95 -16.83 -12.34 -7.20
C ALA A 95 -15.94 -11.74 -8.33
N PRO A 96 -14.59 -11.90 -8.29
CA PRO A 96 -13.71 -11.35 -9.31
C PRO A 96 -13.94 -12.05 -10.65
N LYS A 97 -13.72 -11.34 -11.74
CA LYS A 97 -13.80 -11.89 -13.10
C LYS A 97 -12.54 -12.61 -13.54
N LEU A 98 -11.43 -12.36 -12.87
CA LEU A 98 -10.11 -12.91 -13.18
C LEU A 98 -9.26 -12.98 -11.90
N VAL A 99 -8.35 -13.94 -11.84
CA VAL A 99 -7.29 -14.03 -10.82
C VAL A 99 -5.94 -13.92 -11.51
N ILE A 100 -5.09 -12.98 -11.08
CA ILE A 100 -3.69 -12.88 -11.50
C ILE A 100 -2.82 -13.60 -10.47
N VAL A 101 -1.94 -14.47 -10.94
CA VAL A 101 -0.93 -15.18 -10.12
C VAL A 101 0.45 -15.04 -10.74
N GLU A 102 1.50 -15.28 -9.96
CA GLU A 102 2.86 -15.41 -10.49
C GLU A 102 2.99 -16.63 -11.42
N ALA A 103 3.75 -16.50 -12.50
CA ALA A 103 3.96 -17.57 -13.46
C ALA A 103 4.58 -18.82 -12.79
N GLY A 104 4.06 -20.00 -13.11
CA GLY A 104 4.48 -21.27 -12.55
C GLY A 104 4.12 -21.47 -11.07
N SER A 105 3.34 -20.59 -10.46
CA SER A 105 2.91 -20.73 -9.07
C SER A 105 1.91 -21.86 -8.89
N GLU A 106 2.18 -22.75 -7.92
CA GLU A 106 1.27 -23.83 -7.46
C GLU A 106 0.31 -23.35 -6.34
N ASN A 107 0.04 -22.03 -6.28
CA ASN A 107 -0.76 -21.44 -5.21
C ASN A 107 -2.17 -22.07 -5.14
N PRO A 108 -2.68 -22.41 -3.93
CA PRO A 108 -4.01 -23.01 -3.73
C PRO A 108 -5.19 -22.20 -4.31
N VAL A 109 -4.98 -20.91 -4.62
CA VAL A 109 -6.00 -20.07 -5.28
C VAL A 109 -6.45 -20.66 -6.62
N ARG A 110 -5.59 -21.42 -7.34
CA ARG A 110 -5.94 -22.06 -8.62
C ARG A 110 -7.09 -23.07 -8.47
N ALA A 111 -7.02 -23.91 -7.43
CA ALA A 111 -8.08 -24.88 -7.13
C ALA A 111 -9.39 -24.15 -6.74
N ALA A 112 -9.30 -23.15 -5.85
CA ALA A 112 -10.46 -22.38 -5.43
C ALA A 112 -11.10 -21.61 -6.61
N ALA A 113 -10.32 -20.99 -7.48
CA ALA A 113 -10.80 -20.28 -8.67
C ALA A 113 -11.45 -21.24 -9.68
N SER A 114 -10.85 -22.42 -9.91
CA SER A 114 -11.41 -23.45 -10.77
C SER A 114 -12.77 -23.94 -10.30
N ALA A 115 -12.95 -24.16 -8.99
CA ALA A 115 -14.22 -24.56 -8.41
C ALA A 115 -15.34 -23.52 -8.62
N LEU A 116 -14.97 -22.24 -8.70
CA LEU A 116 -15.88 -21.10 -8.93
C LEU A 116 -15.97 -20.70 -10.41
N SER A 117 -15.30 -21.43 -11.31
CA SER A 117 -15.21 -21.12 -12.75
C SER A 117 -14.63 -19.72 -13.03
N ILE A 118 -13.72 -19.25 -12.18
CA ILE A 118 -13.02 -17.99 -12.36
C ILE A 118 -11.70 -18.27 -13.11
N PRO A 119 -11.45 -17.61 -14.26
CA PRO A 119 -10.21 -17.79 -15.00
C PRO A 119 -8.99 -17.30 -14.20
N VAL A 120 -7.85 -17.98 -14.37
CA VAL A 120 -6.57 -17.63 -13.76
C VAL A 120 -5.58 -17.32 -14.88
N VAL A 121 -4.88 -16.18 -14.75
CA VAL A 121 -3.80 -15.77 -15.66
C VAL A 121 -2.49 -15.64 -14.92
N GLU A 122 -1.39 -15.88 -15.61
CA GLU A 122 -0.05 -15.80 -15.07
C GLU A 122 0.63 -14.49 -15.43
N ALA A 123 1.23 -13.85 -14.43
CA ALA A 123 2.13 -12.73 -14.62
C ALA A 123 3.52 -13.27 -14.96
N VAL A 124 3.93 -13.12 -16.22
CA VAL A 124 5.20 -13.63 -16.73
C VAL A 124 6.23 -12.50 -16.71
N VAL A 125 7.32 -12.70 -15.98
CA VAL A 125 8.46 -11.78 -15.86
C VAL A 125 9.60 -12.27 -16.75
N GLY A 126 10.22 -11.38 -17.53
CA GLY A 126 11.40 -11.70 -18.33
C GLY A 126 12.70 -11.57 -17.51
N ASP A 127 13.74 -12.32 -17.89
CA ASP A 127 15.01 -12.39 -17.13
C ASP A 127 15.71 -11.04 -16.89
N ASN A 128 15.53 -10.08 -17.80
CA ASN A 128 16.15 -8.75 -17.72
C ASN A 128 15.13 -7.61 -17.57
N ASP A 129 13.88 -7.94 -17.25
CA ASP A 129 12.84 -6.95 -17.07
C ASP A 129 13.13 -6.06 -15.85
N PRO A 130 12.86 -4.75 -15.94
CA PRO A 130 12.98 -3.86 -14.79
C PRO A 130 12.01 -4.26 -13.68
N ALA A 131 12.31 -3.84 -12.46
CA ALA A 131 11.49 -4.11 -11.27
C ALA A 131 10.03 -3.71 -11.52
N GLY A 132 9.12 -4.68 -11.43
CA GLY A 132 7.69 -4.48 -11.63
C GLY A 132 7.18 -4.69 -13.05
N ALA A 133 8.03 -5.02 -14.02
CA ALA A 133 7.56 -5.35 -15.36
C ALA A 133 7.13 -6.82 -15.45
N PHE A 134 6.00 -7.06 -16.10
CA PHE A 134 5.47 -8.38 -16.43
C PHE A 134 4.46 -8.27 -17.59
N ARG A 135 3.97 -9.38 -18.09
CA ARG A 135 2.88 -9.46 -19.07
C ARG A 135 1.88 -10.54 -18.68
N LEU A 136 0.61 -10.39 -19.07
CA LEU A 136 -0.47 -11.34 -18.79
C LEU A 136 -0.91 -12.09 -20.06
N PHE A 137 -1.15 -11.35 -21.15
CA PHE A 137 -1.67 -11.85 -22.42
C PHE A 137 -0.89 -11.22 -23.59
N GLU A 138 -1.00 -11.85 -24.77
CA GLU A 138 -0.51 -11.25 -26.02
C GLU A 138 -1.57 -10.35 -26.67
N ALA A 139 -2.87 -10.69 -26.50
CA ALA A 139 -3.96 -9.90 -27.07
C ALA A 139 -4.20 -8.63 -26.25
N GLU A 140 -4.34 -7.52 -26.94
CA GLU A 140 -4.69 -6.21 -26.37
C GLU A 140 -5.96 -5.66 -27.05
N ALA A 141 -6.72 -4.84 -26.32
CA ALA A 141 -7.82 -4.04 -26.84
C ALA A 141 -7.76 -2.62 -26.26
N ASP A 142 -8.52 -1.70 -26.86
CA ASP A 142 -8.63 -0.36 -26.29
C ASP A 142 -9.19 -0.40 -24.87
N ALA A 143 -8.47 0.24 -23.95
CA ALA A 143 -8.82 0.29 -22.54
C ALA A 143 -9.20 1.71 -22.12
N THR A 144 -10.31 1.85 -21.42
CA THR A 144 -10.72 3.12 -20.82
C THR A 144 -10.29 3.15 -19.36
N PRO A 145 -9.45 4.11 -18.94
CA PRO A 145 -9.09 4.26 -17.52
C PRO A 145 -10.32 4.50 -16.64
N ALA A 146 -10.27 3.97 -15.42
CA ALA A 146 -11.34 4.13 -14.46
C ALA A 146 -11.54 5.61 -14.07
N GLY A 147 -12.80 6.02 -13.98
CA GLY A 147 -13.21 7.36 -13.54
C GLY A 147 -13.14 7.53 -12.02
N ALA A 148 -13.26 8.76 -11.54
CA ALA A 148 -13.10 9.11 -10.11
C ALA A 148 -14.05 8.36 -9.16
N ASP A 149 -15.20 7.95 -9.64
CA ASP A 149 -16.26 7.26 -8.89
C ASP A 149 -16.26 5.74 -9.06
N ASN A 150 -15.40 5.19 -9.91
CA ASN A 150 -15.23 3.75 -10.02
C ASN A 150 -14.52 3.19 -8.79
N GLU A 151 -14.89 1.97 -8.39
CA GLU A 151 -14.15 1.19 -7.41
C GLU A 151 -12.73 0.93 -7.94
N ALA A 152 -11.73 1.23 -7.11
CA ALA A 152 -10.32 1.04 -7.46
C ALA A 152 -9.68 -0.11 -6.68
N LEU A 153 -10.14 -0.29 -5.45
CA LEU A 153 -9.59 -1.26 -4.51
C LEU A 153 -10.71 -1.81 -3.66
N VAL A 154 -10.74 -3.11 -3.47
CA VAL A 154 -11.61 -3.76 -2.52
C VAL A 154 -10.77 -4.64 -1.58
N LEU A 155 -10.97 -4.47 -0.29
CA LEU A 155 -10.28 -5.23 0.76
C LEU A 155 -11.28 -5.83 1.73
N HIS A 156 -10.86 -6.90 2.41
CA HIS A 156 -11.56 -7.41 3.57
C HIS A 156 -10.88 -6.91 4.85
N THR A 157 -11.69 -6.54 5.84
CA THR A 157 -11.22 -6.23 7.18
C THR A 157 -11.65 -7.32 8.15
N SER A 158 -10.75 -7.66 9.08
CA SER A 158 -11.09 -8.49 10.24
C SER A 158 -11.97 -7.67 11.19
N GLY A 159 -13.25 -7.53 10.88
CA GLY A 159 -14.19 -6.81 11.75
C GLY A 159 -14.27 -7.43 13.15
N THR A 160 -14.83 -6.70 14.10
CA THR A 160 -15.17 -7.18 15.46
C THR A 160 -16.21 -8.31 15.45
N THR A 161 -16.78 -8.62 14.28
CA THR A 161 -17.73 -9.71 14.03
C THR A 161 -17.02 -10.91 13.41
N SER A 162 -17.61 -12.09 13.51
CA SER A 162 -17.04 -13.36 13.05
C SER A 162 -16.80 -13.44 11.52
N ARG A 163 -17.39 -12.56 10.71
CA ARG A 163 -17.22 -12.51 9.25
C ARG A 163 -16.49 -11.24 8.84
N PRO A 164 -15.40 -11.35 8.01
CA PRO A 164 -14.73 -10.19 7.43
C PRO A 164 -15.71 -9.31 6.64
N LYS A 165 -15.52 -7.99 6.72
CA LYS A 165 -16.34 -7.02 5.97
C LYS A 165 -15.62 -6.65 4.68
N VAL A 166 -16.37 -6.60 3.59
CA VAL A 166 -15.90 -6.04 2.31
C VAL A 166 -15.89 -4.51 2.41
N VAL A 167 -14.77 -3.90 2.09
CA VAL A 167 -14.59 -2.44 2.07
C VAL A 167 -14.21 -2.02 0.66
N PRO A 168 -15.17 -1.49 -0.12
CA PRO A 168 -14.89 -0.90 -1.42
C PRO A 168 -14.31 0.50 -1.26
N LEU A 169 -13.27 0.82 -2.02
CA LEU A 169 -12.64 2.13 -2.08
C LEU A 169 -12.65 2.61 -3.53
N ILE A 170 -13.29 3.75 -3.78
CA ILE A 170 -13.31 4.36 -5.10
C ILE A 170 -12.04 5.19 -5.35
N GLN A 171 -11.77 5.53 -6.60
CA GLN A 171 -10.57 6.27 -7.01
C GLN A 171 -10.35 7.52 -6.16
N ARG A 172 -11.38 8.33 -5.93
CA ARG A 172 -11.26 9.57 -5.13
C ARG A 172 -10.87 9.30 -3.67
N ASN A 173 -11.33 8.19 -3.06
CA ASN A 173 -10.95 7.87 -1.68
C ASN A 173 -9.44 7.63 -1.58
N ILE A 174 -8.89 6.84 -2.51
CA ILE A 174 -7.46 6.52 -2.56
C ILE A 174 -6.64 7.78 -2.82
N MET A 175 -7.07 8.61 -3.78
CA MET A 175 -6.36 9.84 -4.13
C MET A 175 -6.37 10.86 -3.00
N ALA A 176 -7.49 10.98 -2.27
CA ALA A 176 -7.57 11.85 -1.09
C ALA A 176 -6.62 11.36 0.01
N SER A 177 -6.64 10.06 0.32
CA SER A 177 -5.76 9.49 1.34
C SER A 177 -4.28 9.62 0.97
N ALA A 178 -3.88 9.26 -0.24
CA ALA A 178 -2.50 9.39 -0.71
C ALA A 178 -1.98 10.83 -0.57
N ARG A 179 -2.78 11.83 -1.00
CA ARG A 179 -2.46 13.25 -0.87
C ARG A 179 -2.34 13.70 0.59
N ASN A 180 -3.27 13.27 1.44
CA ASN A 180 -3.30 13.64 2.87
C ASN A 180 -2.07 13.09 3.59
N ILE A 181 -1.71 11.83 3.35
CA ILE A 181 -0.53 11.19 3.93
C ILE A 181 0.74 11.88 3.41
N ALA A 182 0.86 12.08 2.10
CA ALA A 182 2.03 12.72 1.50
C ALA A 182 2.24 14.14 2.03
N THR A 183 1.15 14.89 2.29
CA THR A 183 1.20 16.21 2.89
C THR A 183 1.64 16.16 4.34
N SER A 184 1.09 15.23 5.15
CA SER A 184 1.45 15.09 6.57
C SER A 184 2.89 14.65 6.80
N LEU A 185 3.48 13.94 5.83
CA LEU A 185 4.88 13.49 5.84
C LEU A 185 5.82 14.44 5.07
N GLU A 186 5.29 15.51 4.49
CA GLU A 186 6.04 16.49 3.66
C GLU A 186 6.86 15.76 2.57
N LEU A 187 6.26 14.76 1.91
CA LEU A 187 6.96 14.01 0.86
C LEU A 187 7.18 14.86 -0.37
N THR A 188 8.32 14.63 -1.01
CA THR A 188 8.75 15.24 -2.26
C THR A 188 9.14 14.18 -3.28
N ASP A 189 9.43 14.57 -4.51
CA ASP A 189 9.94 13.70 -5.59
C ASP A 189 11.35 13.14 -5.31
N SER A 190 12.08 13.73 -4.37
CA SER A 190 13.40 13.24 -3.94
C SER A 190 13.32 12.12 -2.89
N ASP A 191 12.12 11.82 -2.35
CA ASP A 191 11.96 10.75 -1.38
C ASP A 191 12.04 9.36 -2.02
N HIS A 192 12.66 8.44 -1.30
CA HIS A 192 12.73 7.02 -1.65
C HIS A 192 12.30 6.17 -0.47
N CYS A 193 11.23 5.41 -0.62
CA CYS A 193 10.67 4.58 0.44
C CYS A 193 11.10 3.13 0.33
N LEU A 194 11.52 2.50 1.43
CA LEU A 194 11.59 1.04 1.51
C LEU A 194 10.23 0.48 1.92
N ASN A 195 9.53 -0.17 1.00
CA ASN A 195 8.27 -0.82 1.29
C ASN A 195 8.50 -2.22 1.86
N ILE A 196 8.34 -2.35 3.17
CA ILE A 196 8.40 -3.61 3.90
C ILE A 196 7.00 -4.14 4.27
N MET A 197 5.95 -3.36 3.96
CA MET A 197 4.57 -3.72 4.26
C MET A 197 3.99 -4.65 3.19
N PRO A 198 3.06 -5.55 3.57
CA PRO A 198 2.37 -6.39 2.59
C PRO A 198 1.58 -5.57 1.57
N LEU A 199 1.71 -5.92 0.30
CA LEU A 199 0.99 -5.29 -0.83
C LEU A 199 -0.39 -5.91 -1.09
N PHE A 200 -0.93 -6.65 -0.14
CA PHE A 200 -2.35 -7.04 -0.05
C PHE A 200 -3.07 -6.33 1.11
N HIS A 201 -2.42 -5.34 1.73
CA HIS A 201 -2.95 -4.59 2.85
C HIS A 201 -2.93 -3.08 2.56
N ILE A 202 -3.95 -2.36 3.04
CA ILE A 202 -4.12 -0.92 2.80
C ILE A 202 -2.87 -0.10 3.17
N HIS A 203 -2.10 -0.51 4.19
CA HIS A 203 -0.88 0.17 4.62
C HIS A 203 0.19 0.16 3.51
N GLY A 204 0.52 -1.00 2.94
CA GLY A 204 1.50 -1.11 1.86
C GLY A 204 1.03 -0.45 0.56
N LEU A 205 -0.23 -0.67 0.21
CA LEU A 205 -0.80 -0.20 -1.05
C LEU A 205 -1.00 1.32 -1.08
N ILE A 206 -1.60 1.89 -0.03
CA ILE A 206 -1.98 3.30 -0.03
C ILE A 206 -1.00 4.15 0.76
N ALA A 207 -0.73 3.80 2.03
CA ALA A 207 0.11 4.66 2.87
C ALA A 207 1.59 4.65 2.47
N VAL A 208 2.05 3.68 1.70
CA VAL A 208 3.40 3.64 1.16
C VAL A 208 3.39 3.89 -0.36
N LEU A 209 2.86 2.95 -1.14
CA LEU A 209 3.02 2.95 -2.61
C LEU A 209 2.32 4.15 -3.26
N ALA A 210 0.98 4.25 -3.15
CA ALA A 210 0.23 5.33 -3.78
C ALA A 210 0.64 6.71 -3.22
N THR A 211 0.93 6.79 -1.92
CA THR A 211 1.39 8.01 -1.27
C THR A 211 2.71 8.51 -1.85
N SER A 212 3.74 7.66 -1.97
CA SER A 212 5.02 8.02 -2.58
C SER A 212 4.84 8.47 -4.03
N MET A 213 4.12 7.67 -4.82
CA MET A 213 3.91 7.97 -6.23
C MET A 213 3.10 9.24 -6.47
N SER A 214 2.24 9.67 -5.53
CA SER A 214 1.48 10.92 -5.62
C SER A 214 2.36 12.18 -5.63
N LYS A 215 3.63 12.03 -5.27
CA LYS A 215 4.65 13.10 -5.25
C LYS A 215 5.75 12.89 -6.30
N GLY A 216 5.65 11.88 -7.15
CA GLY A 216 6.74 11.53 -8.07
C GLY A 216 7.94 10.89 -7.36
N ALA A 217 7.78 10.48 -6.11
CA ALA A 217 8.78 9.78 -5.31
C ALA A 217 8.91 8.31 -5.70
N SER A 218 10.00 7.66 -5.33
CA SER A 218 10.27 6.27 -5.67
C SER A 218 10.02 5.31 -4.51
N VAL A 219 9.77 4.03 -4.85
CA VAL A 219 9.53 2.96 -3.87
C VAL A 219 10.40 1.75 -4.19
N CYS A 220 11.23 1.34 -3.23
CA CYS A 220 11.88 0.04 -3.26
C CYS A 220 10.92 -1.03 -2.74
N CYS A 221 10.53 -1.97 -3.59
CA CYS A 221 9.63 -3.06 -3.28
C CYS A 221 10.42 -4.33 -3.00
N THR A 222 10.49 -4.73 -1.72
CA THR A 222 11.15 -5.98 -1.32
C THR A 222 10.20 -7.17 -1.37
N GLY A 223 10.73 -8.38 -1.31
CA GLY A 223 9.94 -9.61 -1.18
C GLY A 223 9.21 -9.76 0.18
N GLY A 224 9.09 -8.68 0.94
CA GLY A 224 8.47 -8.61 2.25
C GLY A 224 9.46 -8.26 3.37
N PHE A 225 8.95 -8.14 4.59
CA PHE A 225 9.76 -7.75 5.74
C PHE A 225 10.80 -8.81 6.11
N ASN A 226 12.05 -8.42 6.18
CA ASN A 226 13.16 -9.23 6.69
C ASN A 226 14.11 -8.36 7.54
N ALA A 227 14.02 -8.51 8.86
CA ALA A 227 14.82 -7.73 9.80
C ALA A 227 16.35 -7.92 9.62
N LEU A 228 16.80 -9.08 9.11
CA LEU A 228 18.23 -9.34 8.89
C LEU A 228 18.78 -8.58 7.67
N LYS A 229 17.93 -8.36 6.65
CA LYS A 229 18.31 -7.67 5.42
C LYS A 229 18.00 -6.17 5.46
N PHE A 230 17.19 -5.71 6.40
CA PHE A 230 16.65 -4.35 6.42
C PHE A 230 17.70 -3.26 6.33
N LEU A 231 18.74 -3.30 7.18
CA LEU A 231 19.78 -2.26 7.22
C LEU A 231 20.61 -2.23 5.94
N ASP A 232 20.92 -3.40 5.39
CA ASP A 232 21.68 -3.51 4.14
C ASP A 232 20.85 -3.01 2.96
N GLN A 233 19.60 -3.43 2.83
CA GLN A 233 18.67 -2.94 1.81
C GLN A 233 18.46 -1.43 1.92
N ALA A 234 18.25 -0.91 3.13
CA ALA A 234 18.05 0.51 3.36
C ALA A 234 19.28 1.36 2.94
N ARG A 235 20.49 0.85 3.22
CA ARG A 235 21.74 1.50 2.83
C ARG A 235 21.95 1.44 1.31
N ASP A 236 21.83 0.26 0.72
CA ASP A 236 22.17 0.02 -0.69
C ASP A 236 21.20 0.75 -1.61
N GLU A 237 19.92 0.81 -1.25
CA GLU A 237 18.87 1.58 -1.93
C GLU A 237 18.86 3.07 -1.56
N LYS A 238 19.64 3.51 -0.56
CA LYS A 238 19.68 4.92 -0.11
C LYS A 238 18.31 5.49 0.22
N ILE A 239 17.51 4.75 0.97
CA ILE A 239 16.15 5.16 1.31
C ILE A 239 16.12 6.41 2.19
N SER A 240 15.10 7.25 2.01
CA SER A 240 14.86 8.42 2.89
C SER A 240 13.87 8.12 4.02
N TRP A 241 13.01 7.12 3.86
CA TRP A 241 12.02 6.76 4.86
C TRP A 241 11.49 5.33 4.70
N TYR A 242 10.83 4.84 5.74
CA TYR A 242 10.04 3.63 5.68
C TYR A 242 8.82 3.71 6.60
N SER A 243 7.83 2.85 6.37
CA SER A 243 6.69 2.66 7.24
C SER A 243 6.57 1.22 7.69
N GLY A 244 6.18 0.99 8.94
CA GLY A 244 6.06 -0.35 9.50
C GLY A 244 5.02 -0.42 10.62
N VAL A 245 4.88 -1.62 11.18
CA VAL A 245 4.09 -1.89 12.38
C VAL A 245 5.01 -2.09 13.59
N PRO A 246 4.53 -1.94 14.83
CA PRO A 246 5.38 -1.99 16.02
C PRO A 246 6.28 -3.22 16.13
N THR A 247 5.80 -4.39 15.75
CA THR A 247 6.60 -5.63 15.78
C THR A 247 7.75 -5.62 14.77
N MET A 248 7.58 -4.99 13.61
CA MET A 248 8.66 -4.78 12.64
C MET A 248 9.70 -3.81 13.19
N HIS A 249 9.27 -2.68 13.77
CA HIS A 249 10.17 -1.72 14.40
C HIS A 249 11.02 -2.34 15.50
N GLN A 250 10.41 -3.17 16.38
CA GLN A 250 11.14 -3.89 17.42
C GLN A 250 12.19 -4.84 16.82
N ALA A 251 11.86 -5.58 15.77
CA ALA A 251 12.80 -6.48 15.11
C ALA A 251 13.96 -5.72 14.43
N ILE A 252 13.66 -4.58 13.81
CA ILE A 252 14.67 -3.67 13.23
C ILE A 252 15.59 -3.12 14.34
N LEU A 253 15.05 -2.64 15.46
CA LEU A 253 15.81 -2.13 16.58
C LEU A 253 16.77 -3.17 17.17
N LEU A 254 16.32 -4.42 17.35
CA LEU A 254 17.17 -5.51 17.82
C LEU A 254 18.40 -5.72 16.91
N ARG A 255 18.24 -5.52 15.62
CA ARG A 255 19.32 -5.60 14.64
C ARG A 255 20.19 -4.34 14.65
N ALA A 256 19.57 -3.17 14.65
CA ALA A 256 20.23 -1.87 14.63
C ALA A 256 21.14 -1.66 15.86
N LYS A 257 20.73 -2.12 17.04
CA LYS A 257 21.58 -2.08 18.26
C LYS A 257 22.89 -2.86 18.12
N ARG A 258 22.90 -3.93 17.32
CA ARG A 258 24.11 -4.73 17.04
C ARG A 258 24.98 -4.13 15.94
N GLN A 259 24.44 -3.18 15.18
CA GLN A 259 25.05 -2.52 14.02
C GLN A 259 24.82 -1.00 14.09
N ALA A 260 25.11 -0.40 15.25
CA ALA A 260 24.76 0.98 15.56
C ALA A 260 25.30 2.01 14.54
N ASP A 261 26.52 1.81 14.05
CA ASP A 261 27.13 2.71 13.07
C ASP A 261 26.42 2.61 11.69
N ALA A 262 26.04 1.39 11.29
CA ALA A 262 25.28 1.18 10.06
C ALA A 262 23.88 1.83 10.16
N ALA A 263 23.19 1.70 11.29
CA ALA A 263 21.89 2.29 11.52
C ALA A 263 21.93 3.83 11.49
N LYS A 264 22.91 4.45 12.16
CA LYS A 264 23.10 5.91 12.13
C LYS A 264 23.46 6.44 10.75
N GLY A 265 24.20 5.67 9.97
CA GLY A 265 24.64 6.03 8.63
C GLY A 265 23.54 6.00 7.55
N LEU A 266 22.34 5.47 7.86
CA LEU A 266 21.25 5.42 6.88
C LEU A 266 20.73 6.82 6.47
N GLY A 267 20.77 7.81 7.37
CA GLY A 267 20.33 9.18 7.07
C GLY A 267 18.83 9.26 6.78
N LEU A 268 18.02 8.45 7.47
CA LEU A 268 16.57 8.47 7.30
C LEU A 268 16.00 9.86 7.64
N ARG A 269 15.09 10.35 6.80
CA ARG A 269 14.37 11.60 7.04
C ARG A 269 13.23 11.43 8.07
N LEU A 270 12.57 10.28 8.04
CA LEU A 270 11.54 9.90 9.01
C LEU A 270 11.32 8.38 9.06
N ILE A 271 10.73 7.94 10.15
CA ILE A 271 10.14 6.60 10.33
C ILE A 271 8.66 6.77 10.63
N ARG A 272 7.80 6.02 9.92
CA ARG A 272 6.36 6.03 10.17
C ARG A 272 5.90 4.72 10.79
N SER A 273 5.12 4.80 11.86
CA SER A 273 4.45 3.66 12.51
C SER A 273 2.95 3.79 12.42
N SER A 274 2.26 2.70 12.07
CA SER A 274 0.79 2.66 12.04
C SER A 274 0.26 1.23 12.16
N SER A 275 -1.07 1.07 12.09
CA SER A 275 -1.84 -0.18 12.13
C SER A 275 -1.89 -0.87 13.51
N ALA A 276 -1.10 -0.43 14.48
CA ALA A 276 -1.18 -0.81 15.89
C ALA A 276 -0.50 0.27 16.75
N SER A 277 -0.83 0.32 18.03
CA SER A 277 -0.23 1.26 18.98
C SER A 277 1.26 0.99 19.15
N LEU A 278 2.08 2.02 18.98
CA LEU A 278 3.53 1.94 19.17
C LEU A 278 3.86 2.13 20.67
N PRO A 279 4.51 1.15 21.33
CA PRO A 279 4.93 1.36 22.71
C PRO A 279 5.85 2.58 22.84
N PRO A 280 5.64 3.48 23.82
CA PRO A 280 6.47 4.69 24.00
C PRO A 280 7.97 4.41 24.06
N ALA A 281 8.39 3.34 24.73
CA ALA A 281 9.80 2.95 24.78
C ALA A 281 10.37 2.61 23.40
N VAL A 282 9.58 1.98 22.51
CA VAL A 282 10.01 1.68 21.14
C VAL A 282 10.08 2.96 20.31
N PHE A 283 9.16 3.88 20.51
CA PHE A 283 9.17 5.20 19.87
C PHE A 283 10.48 5.96 20.21
N GLU A 284 10.83 6.06 21.50
CA GLU A 284 12.03 6.73 21.96
C GLU A 284 13.30 6.05 21.45
N GLU A 285 13.35 4.71 21.48
CA GLU A 285 14.49 3.95 20.95
C GLU A 285 14.71 4.16 19.45
N LEU A 286 13.63 4.22 18.65
CA LEU A 286 13.72 4.51 17.21
C LEU A 286 14.33 5.89 16.97
N ASN A 287 13.84 6.93 17.68
CA ASN A 287 14.41 8.27 17.61
C ASN A 287 15.90 8.28 17.99
N ASP A 288 16.27 7.56 19.05
CA ASP A 288 17.65 7.53 19.54
C ASP A 288 18.59 6.79 18.60
N VAL A 289 18.16 5.68 18.02
CA VAL A 289 18.99 4.85 17.15
C VAL A 289 19.14 5.49 15.76
N PHE A 290 18.06 5.94 15.14
CA PHE A 290 18.08 6.43 13.76
C PHE A 290 18.25 7.94 13.64
N LYS A 291 18.10 8.70 14.75
CA LYS A 291 18.25 10.16 14.80
C LYS A 291 17.35 10.89 13.81
N CYS A 292 16.13 10.41 13.61
CA CYS A 292 15.12 11.01 12.76
C CYS A 292 13.76 11.00 13.46
N PRO A 293 12.80 11.86 13.07
CA PRO A 293 11.44 11.86 13.60
C PRO A 293 10.74 10.51 13.42
N VAL A 294 10.07 10.04 14.47
CA VAL A 294 9.16 8.91 14.43
C VAL A 294 7.72 9.42 14.40
N ILE A 295 6.98 9.09 13.35
CA ILE A 295 5.61 9.56 13.12
C ILE A 295 4.65 8.42 13.40
N GLU A 296 3.87 8.55 14.48
CA GLU A 296 2.79 7.64 14.78
C GLU A 296 1.51 8.12 14.09
N ALA A 297 0.80 7.21 13.39
CA ALA A 297 -0.42 7.52 12.66
C ALA A 297 -1.50 6.48 12.94
N TYR A 298 -2.76 6.91 12.94
CA TYR A 298 -3.93 6.07 13.11
C TYR A 298 -4.80 6.08 11.86
N GLY A 299 -5.32 4.90 11.53
CA GLY A 299 -6.19 4.73 10.40
C GLY A 299 -6.79 3.34 10.30
N MET A 300 -7.69 3.19 9.35
CA MET A 300 -8.37 1.94 9.05
C MET A 300 -8.68 1.83 7.56
N THR A 301 -9.02 0.64 7.10
CA THR A 301 -9.30 0.38 5.68
C THR A 301 -10.46 1.23 5.17
N GLU A 302 -11.49 1.42 5.97
CA GLU A 302 -12.68 2.23 5.65
C GLU A 302 -12.36 3.74 5.44
N ALA A 303 -11.20 4.20 5.93
CA ALA A 303 -10.68 5.55 5.71
C ALA A 303 -9.62 5.60 4.59
N ALA A 304 -9.52 4.60 3.77
CA ALA A 304 -8.42 4.42 2.80
C ALA A 304 -7.04 4.61 3.45
N HIS A 305 -6.89 4.27 4.68
CA HIS A 305 -5.82 4.21 5.64
C HIS A 305 -5.86 5.33 6.69
N GLN A 306 -5.33 6.56 6.41
CA GLN A 306 -4.99 7.54 7.44
C GLN A 306 -6.13 8.46 7.84
N MET A 307 -6.34 8.59 9.15
CA MET A 307 -7.28 9.53 9.77
C MET A 307 -6.53 10.63 10.51
N THR A 308 -5.53 10.24 11.32
CA THR A 308 -4.68 11.16 12.10
C THR A 308 -3.20 10.79 11.95
N SER A 309 -2.33 11.74 12.24
CA SER A 309 -0.88 11.57 12.26
C SER A 309 -0.22 12.54 13.22
N ASN A 310 0.84 12.12 13.90
CA ASN A 310 1.74 13.07 14.53
C ASN A 310 2.26 14.05 13.48
N PRO A 311 2.35 15.35 13.79
CA PRO A 311 2.94 16.33 12.88
C PRO A 311 4.43 16.04 12.64
N LEU A 312 4.91 16.24 11.41
CA LEU A 312 6.32 16.30 11.14
C LEU A 312 6.89 17.64 11.64
N GLY A 313 8.06 17.63 12.19
CA GLY A 313 8.75 18.80 12.73
C GLY A 313 9.32 18.52 14.12
N ASP A 314 10.42 19.19 14.44
CA ASP A 314 11.18 18.93 15.65
C ASP A 314 10.34 19.10 16.92
N GLY A 315 10.33 18.08 17.76
CA GLY A 315 9.67 18.06 19.06
C GLY A 315 8.15 18.10 19.04
N LYS A 316 7.51 17.90 17.87
CA LYS A 316 6.04 17.88 17.74
C LYS A 316 5.44 16.49 17.90
N GLN A 317 6.25 15.44 17.79
CA GLN A 317 5.80 14.06 17.94
C GLN A 317 5.63 13.75 19.42
N LYS A 318 4.55 13.05 19.75
CA LYS A 318 4.27 12.58 21.11
C LYS A 318 4.09 11.09 21.11
N ALA A 319 4.93 10.38 21.86
CA ALA A 319 4.81 8.93 22.05
C ALA A 319 3.46 8.55 22.68
N GLY A 320 2.81 7.54 22.13
CA GLY A 320 1.51 7.07 22.60
C GLY A 320 0.32 7.92 22.16
N PHE A 321 0.52 8.89 21.28
CA PHE A 321 -0.52 9.70 20.67
C PHE A 321 -0.50 9.55 19.16
N VAL A 322 -1.67 9.48 18.56
CA VAL A 322 -1.84 9.36 17.10
C VAL A 322 -1.96 10.70 16.39
N GLY A 323 -1.67 11.80 17.08
CA GLY A 323 -1.56 13.14 16.53
C GLY A 323 -2.89 13.83 16.24
N ILE A 324 -2.91 14.58 15.16
CA ILE A 324 -4.03 15.44 14.73
C ILE A 324 -4.69 14.90 13.46
N ALA A 325 -5.92 15.30 13.19
CA ALA A 325 -6.61 15.00 11.94
C ALA A 325 -5.82 15.47 10.73
N THR A 326 -5.70 14.63 9.69
CA THR A 326 -4.91 14.88 8.50
C THR A 326 -5.77 15.02 7.26
N SER A 327 -6.78 15.86 7.32
CA SER A 327 -7.76 16.20 6.31
C SER A 327 -9.16 15.60 6.48
N PRO A 328 -9.41 14.30 6.81
CA PRO A 328 -10.77 13.97 7.25
C PRO A 328 -11.08 14.74 8.54
N GLU A 329 -12.31 15.18 8.68
CA GLU A 329 -12.80 15.64 9.97
C GLU A 329 -12.83 14.45 10.92
N VAL A 330 -12.32 14.64 12.13
CA VAL A 330 -12.31 13.62 13.18
C VAL A 330 -12.95 14.19 14.43
N CYS A 331 -13.86 13.44 15.04
CA CYS A 331 -14.43 13.81 16.34
C CYS A 331 -14.65 12.55 17.19
N ILE A 332 -14.84 12.78 18.48
CA ILE A 332 -15.27 11.75 19.43
C ILE A 332 -16.75 11.96 19.70
N MET A 333 -17.54 10.89 19.66
CA MET A 333 -18.98 10.91 19.95
C MET A 333 -19.31 9.94 21.08
N ASP A 334 -20.36 10.25 21.82
CA ASP A 334 -20.96 9.33 22.80
C ASP A 334 -21.91 8.32 22.11
N GLN A 335 -22.58 7.50 22.94
CA GLN A 335 -23.52 6.48 22.46
C GLN A 335 -24.79 7.06 21.82
N GLU A 336 -25.13 8.32 22.12
CA GLU A 336 -26.24 9.07 21.53
C GLU A 336 -25.83 9.86 20.28
N SER A 337 -24.61 9.65 19.76
CA SER A 337 -24.04 10.37 18.62
C SER A 337 -23.87 11.88 18.85
N ILE A 338 -23.68 12.27 20.10
CA ILE A 338 -23.39 13.66 20.46
C ILE A 338 -21.87 13.85 20.51
N ARG A 339 -21.39 14.89 19.83
CA ARG A 339 -19.96 15.22 19.82
C ARG A 339 -19.48 15.61 21.21
N LEU A 340 -18.43 14.92 21.65
CA LEU A 340 -17.73 15.24 22.90
C LEU A 340 -16.60 16.24 22.66
N ASN A 341 -16.31 17.07 23.67
CA ASN A 341 -15.25 18.07 23.65
C ASN A 341 -14.28 17.83 24.82
N GLY A 342 -13.03 18.28 24.66
CA GLY A 342 -11.98 18.11 25.66
C GLY A 342 -11.46 16.68 25.75
N ASP A 343 -10.97 16.32 26.93
CA ASP A 343 -10.45 14.97 27.22
C ASP A 343 -11.61 14.03 27.52
N ALA A 344 -12.19 13.46 26.49
CA ALA A 344 -13.32 12.56 26.58
C ALA A 344 -13.06 11.25 25.84
N GLU A 345 -13.63 10.17 26.35
CA GLU A 345 -13.63 8.85 25.73
C GLU A 345 -14.94 8.58 25.01
N GLY A 346 -14.87 8.05 23.81
CA GLY A 346 -16.04 7.71 23.00
C GLY A 346 -15.67 7.12 21.66
N GLU A 347 -16.65 7.01 20.77
CA GLU A 347 -16.46 6.48 19.44
C GLU A 347 -15.73 7.50 18.53
N VAL A 348 -14.71 7.03 17.82
CA VAL A 348 -14.00 7.85 16.82
C VAL A 348 -14.81 7.91 15.53
N CYS A 349 -15.34 9.08 15.22
CA CYS A 349 -16.12 9.32 14.01
C CYS A 349 -15.34 10.16 13.02
N ILE A 350 -15.46 9.83 11.72
CA ILE A 350 -14.74 10.49 10.64
C ILE A 350 -15.68 10.90 9.51
N ARG A 351 -15.31 11.99 8.81
CA ARG A 351 -15.96 12.43 7.59
C ARG A 351 -14.93 13.04 6.64
N GLY A 352 -14.89 12.56 5.38
CA GLY A 352 -13.96 13.09 4.38
C GLY A 352 -13.99 12.32 3.06
N GLU A 353 -13.30 12.87 2.06
CA GLU A 353 -13.20 12.25 0.72
C GLU A 353 -12.49 10.89 0.73
N ASN A 354 -11.68 10.62 1.74
CA ASN A 354 -10.95 9.35 1.90
C ASN A 354 -11.80 8.24 2.53
N VAL A 355 -13.03 8.52 2.96
CA VAL A 355 -13.92 7.54 3.61
C VAL A 355 -14.65 6.73 2.56
N THR A 356 -14.71 5.39 2.75
CA THR A 356 -15.46 4.47 1.89
C THR A 356 -16.92 4.90 1.74
N PRO A 357 -17.54 4.69 0.58
CA PRO A 357 -18.96 4.97 0.41
C PRO A 357 -19.87 3.98 1.18
N GLY A 358 -19.34 2.84 1.66
CA GLY A 358 -20.08 1.81 2.38
C GLY A 358 -20.30 0.56 1.54
#